data_88d74ca80efd055ca16d3e4d136864c9
#
_entry.id   88d74ca80efd055ca16d3e4d136864c9
#
_cell.length_a   1.000
_cell.length_b   1.000
_cell.length_c   1.000
_cell.angle_alpha   90.00
_cell.angle_beta   90.00
_cell.angle_gamma   90.00
#
_symmetry.space_group_name_H-M   'P 1'
#
loop_
_entity.id
_entity.type
_entity.pdbx_description
1 polymer ?
#
loop_
_entity_poly.entity_id
_entity_poly.type
_entity_poly.pdbx_seq_one_letter_code
_entity_poly.pdbx_strand_id
1 'polypeptide(L)'
;MAGYDYVNSKGLNRFFEKATLEAARISYFELKDYSKAKKYFESLTGGSVNQDNQLEALRGLVRCYYQLKDYAQANDAAKNLLTKKGISTDDKSVAFLVLGKSQQVNNDCAAAITSFKSCAAINKAAWGAEARYEIANCQFTTNNLAAAEKSALAVIKETGSYDNWVTKSYILLGDIFMQQKDYFNAKATYESVAKNSVIPELKSEAQQKLDKAIAEEKAVSKVGG
;
A
#
# COMPACT_ATOMS: atom_id res chain seq x y z
N MET A 1 0.00 24.34 -15.42
CA MET A 1 -1.39 23.83 -15.18
C MET A 1 -2.45 24.69 -15.88
N ALA A 2 -2.49 26.01 -15.71
CA ALA A 2 -3.55 26.89 -16.30
C ALA A 2 -3.80 26.67 -17.83
N GLY A 3 -2.73 26.48 -18.62
CA GLY A 3 -2.87 26.20 -20.05
C GLY A 3 -3.58 24.88 -20.36
N TYR A 4 -3.31 23.82 -19.59
CA TYR A 4 -3.99 22.54 -19.73
C TYR A 4 -5.45 22.63 -19.28
N ASP A 5 -5.72 23.33 -18.16
CA ASP A 5 -7.08 23.58 -17.67
C ASP A 5 -7.90 24.35 -18.73
N TYR A 6 -7.29 25.33 -19.41
CA TYR A 6 -7.95 26.06 -20.50
C TYR A 6 -8.29 25.15 -21.67
N VAL A 7 -7.36 24.31 -22.14
CA VAL A 7 -7.64 23.36 -23.24
C VAL A 7 -8.78 22.42 -22.87
N ASN A 8 -8.76 21.88 -21.65
CA ASN A 8 -9.80 20.98 -21.16
C ASN A 8 -11.18 21.66 -21.05
N SER A 9 -11.21 22.95 -20.68
CA SER A 9 -12.47 23.72 -20.59
C SER A 9 -13.16 23.94 -21.95
N LYS A 10 -12.44 23.75 -23.06
CA LYS A 10 -12.98 23.86 -24.44
C LYS A 10 -13.60 22.56 -24.93
N GLY A 11 -13.68 21.53 -24.09
CA GLY A 11 -14.24 20.24 -24.46
C GLY A 11 -13.34 19.44 -25.41
N LEU A 12 -13.92 18.44 -26.06
CA LEU A 12 -13.21 17.57 -26.99
C LEU A 12 -12.74 18.36 -28.24
N ASN A 13 -11.41 18.45 -28.37
CA ASN A 13 -10.74 19.10 -29.48
C ASN A 13 -9.42 18.37 -29.79
N ARG A 14 -8.74 18.74 -30.88
CA ARG A 14 -7.51 18.06 -31.34
C ARG A 14 -6.36 18.04 -30.30
N PHE A 15 -6.38 18.91 -29.30
CA PHE A 15 -5.37 19.00 -28.25
C PHE A 15 -5.82 18.34 -26.94
N PHE A 16 -7.12 18.00 -26.83
CA PHE A 16 -7.73 17.51 -25.59
C PHE A 16 -6.97 16.33 -25.00
N GLU A 17 -6.78 15.26 -25.75
CA GLU A 17 -6.17 14.02 -25.23
C GLU A 17 -4.76 14.26 -24.71
N LYS A 18 -3.92 14.95 -25.51
CA LYS A 18 -2.54 15.26 -25.14
C LYS A 18 -2.48 16.17 -23.92
N ALA A 19 -3.24 17.24 -23.91
CA ALA A 19 -3.25 18.21 -22.81
C ALA A 19 -3.76 17.56 -21.50
N THR A 20 -4.82 16.75 -21.59
CA THR A 20 -5.40 16.09 -20.43
C THR A 20 -4.45 15.04 -19.85
N LEU A 21 -3.77 14.26 -20.71
CA LEU A 21 -2.82 13.26 -20.29
C LEU A 21 -1.60 13.88 -19.58
N GLU A 22 -1.03 14.95 -20.15
CA GLU A 22 0.09 15.66 -19.53
C GLU A 22 -0.34 16.33 -18.21
N ALA A 23 -1.53 16.93 -18.16
CA ALA A 23 -2.07 17.48 -16.92
C ALA A 23 -2.27 16.42 -15.83
N ALA A 24 -2.74 15.22 -16.20
CA ALA A 24 -2.89 14.10 -15.30
C ALA A 24 -1.53 13.64 -14.74
N ARG A 25 -0.53 13.47 -15.61
CA ARG A 25 0.83 13.08 -15.24
C ARG A 25 1.49 14.08 -14.30
N ILE A 26 1.47 15.36 -14.63
CA ILE A 26 2.01 16.44 -13.79
C ILE A 26 1.31 16.45 -12.43
N SER A 27 -0.02 16.35 -12.41
CA SER A 27 -0.78 16.34 -11.15
C SER A 27 -0.41 15.14 -10.29
N TYR A 28 -0.20 13.96 -10.88
CA TYR A 28 0.13 12.74 -10.14
C TYR A 28 1.58 12.71 -9.67
N PHE A 29 2.55 12.91 -10.58
CA PHE A 29 3.96 12.65 -10.29
C PHE A 29 4.67 13.84 -9.66
N GLU A 30 4.38 15.06 -10.13
CA GLU A 30 5.08 16.27 -9.68
C GLU A 30 4.37 16.95 -8.52
N LEU A 31 3.06 17.19 -8.66
CA LEU A 31 2.28 17.91 -7.65
C LEU A 31 1.73 17.01 -6.54
N LYS A 32 1.68 15.69 -6.76
CA LYS A 32 1.05 14.71 -5.87
C LYS A 32 -0.41 15.06 -5.53
N ASP A 33 -1.06 15.81 -6.40
CA ASP A 33 -2.49 16.13 -6.33
C ASP A 33 -3.29 15.01 -7.00
N TYR A 34 -3.47 13.92 -6.24
CA TYR A 34 -4.14 12.72 -6.72
C TYR A 34 -5.62 12.96 -7.05
N SER A 35 -6.26 13.91 -6.38
CA SER A 35 -7.65 14.30 -6.66
C SER A 35 -7.78 14.99 -8.02
N LYS A 36 -6.84 15.88 -8.35
CA LYS A 36 -6.81 16.55 -9.65
C LYS A 36 -6.39 15.59 -10.75
N ALA A 37 -5.38 14.76 -10.51
CA ALA A 37 -4.95 13.71 -11.43
C ALA A 37 -6.11 12.78 -11.79
N LYS A 38 -6.87 12.33 -10.80
CA LYS A 38 -8.06 11.49 -10.99
C LYS A 38 -9.04 12.12 -11.97
N LYS A 39 -9.41 13.38 -11.79
CA LYS A 39 -10.36 14.09 -12.69
C LYS A 39 -9.89 14.10 -14.13
N TYR A 40 -8.60 14.32 -14.39
CA TYR A 40 -8.06 14.29 -15.74
C TYR A 40 -8.07 12.87 -16.32
N PHE A 41 -7.71 11.85 -15.56
CA PHE A 41 -7.79 10.46 -16.03
C PHE A 41 -9.25 10.04 -16.29
N GLU A 42 -10.21 10.44 -15.45
CA GLU A 42 -11.64 10.21 -15.69
C GLU A 42 -12.10 10.86 -17.00
N SER A 43 -11.65 12.09 -17.27
CA SER A 43 -11.98 12.78 -18.54
C SER A 43 -11.43 12.03 -19.75
N LEU A 44 -10.27 11.39 -19.65
CA LEU A 44 -9.70 10.57 -20.72
C LEU A 44 -10.45 9.26 -20.94
N THR A 45 -10.91 8.60 -19.88
CA THR A 45 -11.68 7.35 -20.03
C THR A 45 -13.01 7.57 -20.74
N GLY A 46 -13.62 8.75 -20.58
CA GLY A 46 -14.90 9.10 -21.23
C GLY A 46 -14.76 9.84 -22.58
N GLY A 47 -13.64 10.51 -22.83
CA GLY A 47 -13.47 11.42 -23.96
C GLY A 47 -12.40 11.02 -24.98
N SER A 48 -11.50 10.08 -24.66
CA SER A 48 -10.47 9.64 -25.60
C SER A 48 -11.00 8.59 -26.56
N VAL A 49 -10.66 8.73 -27.84
CA VAL A 49 -10.87 7.70 -28.86
C VAL A 49 -9.66 6.79 -29.02
N ASN A 50 -8.51 7.18 -28.49
CA ASN A 50 -7.27 6.43 -28.54
C ASN A 50 -7.24 5.39 -27.40
N GLN A 51 -7.14 4.10 -27.76
CA GLN A 51 -7.14 2.99 -26.81
C GLN A 51 -5.92 3.02 -25.87
N ASP A 52 -4.76 3.49 -26.32
CA ASP A 52 -3.56 3.59 -25.50
C ASP A 52 -3.74 4.68 -24.42
N ASN A 53 -4.34 5.81 -24.77
CA ASN A 53 -4.68 6.87 -23.83
C ASN A 53 -5.74 6.41 -22.81
N GLN A 54 -6.73 5.64 -23.25
CA GLN A 54 -7.73 5.03 -22.34
C GLN A 54 -7.07 4.04 -21.37
N LEU A 55 -6.13 3.22 -21.86
CA LEU A 55 -5.39 2.27 -21.01
C LEU A 55 -4.50 3.01 -20.02
N GLU A 56 -3.81 4.06 -20.44
CA GLU A 56 -2.99 4.88 -19.55
C GLU A 56 -3.85 5.61 -18.51
N ALA A 57 -5.01 6.11 -18.90
CA ALA A 57 -5.96 6.70 -17.98
C ALA A 57 -6.44 5.69 -16.92
N LEU A 58 -6.73 4.46 -17.32
CA LEU A 58 -7.13 3.39 -16.40
C LEU A 58 -6.01 3.04 -15.41
N ARG A 59 -4.76 2.96 -15.88
CA ARG A 59 -3.55 2.81 -15.02
C ARG A 59 -3.44 3.93 -13.99
N GLY A 60 -3.64 5.16 -14.47
CA GLY A 60 -3.62 6.35 -13.62
C GLY A 60 -4.74 6.34 -12.57
N LEU A 61 -5.94 5.94 -12.95
CA LEU A 61 -7.09 5.83 -12.03
C LEU A 61 -6.86 4.80 -10.92
N VAL A 62 -6.35 3.60 -11.25
CA VAL A 62 -6.02 2.60 -10.23
C VAL A 62 -5.07 3.18 -9.19
N ARG A 63 -4.03 3.89 -9.64
CA ARG A 63 -3.05 4.52 -8.75
C ARG A 63 -3.63 5.70 -7.96
N CYS A 64 -4.46 6.54 -8.58
CA CYS A 64 -5.11 7.66 -7.91
C CYS A 64 -6.07 7.19 -6.82
N TYR A 65 -6.94 6.22 -7.12
CA TYR A 65 -7.87 5.66 -6.14
C TYR A 65 -7.13 5.02 -4.96
N TYR A 66 -6.03 4.32 -5.22
CA TYR A 66 -5.17 3.77 -4.18
C TYR A 66 -4.61 4.86 -3.26
N GLN A 67 -4.03 5.93 -3.82
CA GLN A 67 -3.46 7.04 -3.04
C GLN A 67 -4.53 7.78 -2.23
N LEU A 68 -5.74 7.91 -2.77
CA LEU A 68 -6.90 8.53 -2.12
C LEU A 68 -7.58 7.59 -1.11
N LYS A 69 -7.14 6.32 -1.01
CA LYS A 69 -7.76 5.28 -0.17
C LYS A 69 -9.23 5.00 -0.53
N ASP A 70 -9.62 5.32 -1.77
CA ASP A 70 -10.94 4.98 -2.32
C ASP A 70 -10.92 3.54 -2.84
N TYR A 71 -10.88 2.60 -1.90
CA TYR A 71 -10.68 1.19 -2.22
C TYR A 71 -11.85 0.55 -2.99
N ALA A 72 -13.05 1.11 -2.90
CA ALA A 72 -14.18 0.62 -3.69
C ALA A 72 -13.96 0.87 -5.18
N GLN A 73 -13.70 2.12 -5.56
CA GLN A 73 -13.40 2.49 -6.95
C GLN A 73 -12.08 1.87 -7.44
N ALA A 74 -11.08 1.80 -6.54
CA ALA A 74 -9.80 1.16 -6.84
C ALA A 74 -9.95 -0.31 -7.22
N ASN A 75 -10.82 -1.06 -6.52
CA ASN A 75 -11.12 -2.46 -6.80
C ASN A 75 -11.67 -2.67 -8.22
N ASP A 76 -12.65 -1.86 -8.62
CA ASP A 76 -13.29 -2.00 -9.92
C ASP A 76 -12.34 -1.57 -11.06
N ALA A 77 -11.59 -0.50 -10.86
CA ALA A 77 -10.56 -0.07 -11.80
C ALA A 77 -9.44 -1.12 -11.94
N ALA A 78 -9.00 -1.74 -10.84
CA ALA A 78 -7.96 -2.77 -10.86
C ALA A 78 -8.44 -4.06 -11.56
N LYS A 79 -9.67 -4.50 -11.31
CA LYS A 79 -10.28 -5.63 -12.03
C LYS A 79 -10.35 -5.34 -13.53
N ASN A 80 -10.83 -4.16 -13.91
CA ASN A 80 -10.90 -3.76 -15.31
C ASN A 80 -9.49 -3.73 -15.94
N LEU A 81 -8.49 -3.19 -15.25
CA LEU A 81 -7.11 -3.16 -15.75
C LEU A 81 -6.58 -4.58 -16.02
N LEU A 82 -6.82 -5.53 -15.11
CA LEU A 82 -6.38 -6.92 -15.29
C LEU A 82 -7.02 -7.64 -16.48
N THR A 83 -8.16 -7.17 -17.00
CA THR A 83 -8.77 -7.73 -18.23
C THR A 83 -8.11 -7.24 -19.51
N LYS A 84 -7.30 -6.16 -19.46
CA LYS A 84 -6.71 -5.56 -20.65
C LYS A 84 -5.51 -6.38 -21.14
N LYS A 85 -5.38 -6.48 -22.48
CA LYS A 85 -4.22 -7.10 -23.12
C LYS A 85 -3.02 -6.15 -23.07
N GLY A 86 -1.81 -6.69 -23.02
CA GLY A 86 -0.57 -5.92 -23.13
C GLY A 86 -0.23 -5.06 -21.91
N ILE A 87 -0.89 -5.26 -20.76
CA ILE A 87 -0.50 -4.57 -19.52
C ILE A 87 0.85 -5.05 -19.00
N SER A 88 1.64 -4.14 -18.46
CA SER A 88 2.96 -4.41 -17.92
C SER A 88 2.91 -5.23 -16.63
N THR A 89 4.05 -5.81 -16.23
CA THR A 89 4.20 -6.46 -14.93
C THR A 89 3.96 -5.48 -13.78
N ASP A 90 4.36 -4.20 -13.94
CA ASP A 90 4.10 -3.17 -12.94
C ASP A 90 2.60 -2.89 -12.79
N ASP A 91 1.86 -2.78 -13.90
CA ASP A 91 0.42 -2.59 -13.87
C ASP A 91 -0.31 -3.75 -13.17
N LYS A 92 0.09 -4.99 -13.47
CA LYS A 92 -0.44 -6.18 -12.79
C LYS A 92 -0.14 -6.14 -11.29
N SER A 93 1.08 -5.73 -10.93
CA SER A 93 1.49 -5.64 -9.52
C SER A 93 0.65 -4.65 -8.74
N VAL A 94 0.48 -3.44 -9.29
CA VAL A 94 -0.38 -2.40 -8.69
C VAL A 94 -1.81 -2.88 -8.59
N ALA A 95 -2.36 -3.48 -9.66
CA ALA A 95 -3.73 -3.98 -9.65
C ALA A 95 -3.95 -5.06 -8.57
N PHE A 96 -3.03 -6.04 -8.44
CA PHE A 96 -3.13 -7.07 -7.40
C PHE A 96 -2.97 -6.50 -6.00
N LEU A 97 -2.06 -5.53 -5.79
CA LEU A 97 -1.93 -4.85 -4.50
C LEU A 97 -3.22 -4.13 -4.12
N VAL A 98 -3.79 -3.39 -5.06
CA VAL A 98 -5.04 -2.64 -4.86
C VAL A 98 -6.22 -3.56 -4.55
N LEU A 99 -6.34 -4.68 -5.26
CA LEU A 99 -7.34 -5.71 -4.94
C LEU A 99 -7.18 -6.23 -3.53
N GLY A 100 -5.96 -6.58 -3.14
CA GLY A 100 -5.67 -7.05 -1.78
C GLY A 100 -6.04 -6.02 -0.72
N LYS A 101 -5.72 -4.74 -0.93
CA LYS A 101 -6.09 -3.64 -0.01
C LYS A 101 -7.61 -3.48 0.11
N SER A 102 -8.33 -3.54 -1.02
CA SER A 102 -9.79 -3.46 -1.00
C SER A 102 -10.43 -4.63 -0.24
N GLN A 103 -9.92 -5.84 -0.46
CA GLN A 103 -10.39 -7.05 0.24
C GLN A 103 -10.09 -6.97 1.75
N GLN A 104 -8.90 -6.47 2.12
CA GLN A 104 -8.50 -6.27 3.52
C GLN A 104 -9.42 -5.26 4.23
N VAL A 105 -9.78 -4.15 3.60
CA VAL A 105 -10.73 -3.15 4.15
C VAL A 105 -12.12 -3.76 4.35
N ASN A 106 -12.51 -4.71 3.50
CA ASN A 106 -13.76 -5.46 3.64
C ASN A 106 -13.65 -6.66 4.61
N ASN A 107 -12.57 -6.76 5.39
CA ASN A 107 -12.28 -7.83 6.34
C ASN A 107 -12.14 -9.23 5.70
N ASP A 108 -11.92 -9.30 4.38
CA ASP A 108 -11.63 -10.56 3.67
C ASP A 108 -10.12 -10.78 3.54
N CYS A 109 -9.48 -11.07 4.67
CA CYS A 109 -8.05 -11.36 4.70
C CYS A 109 -7.65 -12.60 3.88
N ALA A 110 -8.53 -13.57 3.69
CA ALA A 110 -8.23 -14.76 2.89
C ALA A 110 -8.06 -14.41 1.41
N ALA A 111 -9.02 -13.67 0.84
CA ALA A 111 -8.89 -13.15 -0.52
C ALA A 111 -7.74 -12.14 -0.66
N ALA A 112 -7.57 -11.26 0.33
CA ALA A 112 -6.48 -10.27 0.35
C ALA A 112 -5.11 -10.93 0.26
N ILE A 113 -4.84 -11.96 1.06
CA ILE A 113 -3.58 -12.73 1.03
C ILE A 113 -3.35 -13.33 -0.37
N THR A 114 -4.40 -13.82 -1.04
CA THR A 114 -4.28 -14.38 -2.40
C THR A 114 -3.85 -13.29 -3.40
N SER A 115 -4.47 -12.12 -3.34
CA SER A 115 -4.13 -10.98 -4.19
C SER A 115 -2.73 -10.46 -3.90
N PHE A 116 -2.35 -10.31 -2.63
CA PHE A 116 -1.00 -9.89 -2.23
C PHE A 116 0.08 -10.89 -2.66
N LYS A 117 -0.18 -12.20 -2.56
CA LYS A 117 0.73 -13.23 -3.08
C LYS A 117 0.94 -13.10 -4.58
N SER A 118 -0.12 -12.81 -5.35
CA SER A 118 -0.01 -12.57 -6.79
C SER A 118 0.87 -11.37 -7.10
N CYS A 119 0.74 -10.25 -6.35
CA CYS A 119 1.62 -9.10 -6.44
C CYS A 119 3.07 -9.45 -6.10
N ALA A 120 3.30 -10.06 -4.94
CA ALA A 120 4.65 -10.40 -4.43
C ALA A 120 5.41 -11.39 -5.32
N ALA A 121 4.70 -12.27 -6.03
CA ALA A 121 5.29 -13.24 -6.95
C ALA A 121 5.91 -12.56 -8.18
N ILE A 122 5.26 -11.53 -8.72
CA ILE A 122 5.65 -10.87 -9.96
C ILE A 122 6.45 -9.59 -9.74
N ASN A 123 6.47 -9.05 -8.52
CA ASN A 123 7.16 -7.79 -8.20
C ASN A 123 8.11 -7.98 -7.02
N LYS A 124 9.40 -7.69 -7.24
CA LYS A 124 10.44 -7.71 -6.19
C LYS A 124 10.76 -6.30 -5.67
N ALA A 125 10.16 -5.27 -6.26
CA ALA A 125 10.33 -3.86 -5.90
C ALA A 125 9.27 -3.41 -4.87
N ALA A 126 9.00 -2.11 -4.81
CA ALA A 126 8.18 -1.48 -3.77
C ALA A 126 6.79 -2.10 -3.60
N TRP A 127 6.07 -2.39 -4.69
CA TRP A 127 4.73 -2.99 -4.62
C TRP A 127 4.76 -4.41 -4.02
N GLY A 128 5.80 -5.18 -4.39
CA GLY A 128 5.97 -6.51 -3.83
C GLY A 128 6.42 -6.49 -2.37
N ALA A 129 7.24 -5.52 -1.97
CA ALA A 129 7.62 -5.32 -0.57
C ALA A 129 6.39 -5.01 0.31
N GLU A 130 5.55 -4.08 -0.16
CA GLU A 130 4.28 -3.76 0.49
C GLU A 130 3.37 -4.98 0.57
N ALA A 131 3.18 -5.69 -0.54
CA ALA A 131 2.33 -6.87 -0.56
C ALA A 131 2.78 -7.97 0.43
N ARG A 132 4.10 -8.19 0.57
CA ARG A 132 4.64 -9.14 1.57
C ARG A 132 4.32 -8.71 3.00
N TYR A 133 4.49 -7.42 3.30
CA TYR A 133 4.12 -6.89 4.61
C TYR A 133 2.62 -7.10 4.88
N GLU A 134 1.76 -6.80 3.91
CA GLU A 134 0.32 -6.93 4.08
C GLU A 134 -0.16 -8.39 4.24
N ILE A 135 0.58 -9.35 3.68
CA ILE A 135 0.33 -10.78 3.98
C ILE A 135 0.55 -11.04 5.47
N ALA A 136 1.68 -10.59 6.02
CA ALA A 136 1.97 -10.75 7.45
C ALA A 136 0.93 -10.05 8.32
N ASN A 137 0.53 -8.84 7.94
CA ASN A 137 -0.48 -8.05 8.64
C ASN A 137 -1.87 -8.73 8.62
N CYS A 138 -2.31 -9.28 7.49
CA CYS A 138 -3.55 -10.05 7.40
C CYS A 138 -3.51 -11.32 8.27
N GLN A 139 -2.38 -12.00 8.33
CA GLN A 139 -2.21 -13.18 9.18
C GLN A 139 -2.26 -12.80 10.68
N PHE A 140 -1.68 -11.68 11.06
CA PHE A 140 -1.75 -11.14 12.41
C PHE A 140 -3.19 -10.78 12.80
N THR A 141 -3.90 -10.01 11.96
CA THR A 141 -5.27 -9.58 12.23
C THR A 141 -6.25 -10.76 12.31
N THR A 142 -5.95 -11.86 11.65
CA THR A 142 -6.72 -13.11 11.75
C THR A 142 -6.23 -14.06 12.86
N ASN A 143 -5.39 -13.57 13.75
CA ASN A 143 -4.82 -14.31 14.88
C ASN A 143 -4.00 -15.56 14.49
N ASN A 144 -3.48 -15.60 13.27
CA ASN A 144 -2.55 -16.66 12.85
C ASN A 144 -1.12 -16.22 13.13
N LEU A 145 -0.77 -16.16 14.42
CA LEU A 145 0.47 -15.55 14.91
C LEU A 145 1.72 -16.22 14.35
N ALA A 146 1.74 -17.55 14.29
CA ALA A 146 2.92 -18.29 13.78
C ALA A 146 3.17 -17.99 12.29
N ALA A 147 2.12 -17.89 11.47
CA ALA A 147 2.26 -17.53 10.07
C ALA A 147 2.64 -16.05 9.91
N ALA A 148 2.08 -15.16 10.72
CA ALA A 148 2.39 -13.73 10.72
C ALA A 148 3.87 -13.49 11.06
N GLU A 149 4.39 -14.14 12.08
CA GLU A 149 5.81 -14.07 12.49
C GLU A 149 6.72 -14.53 11.35
N LYS A 150 6.46 -15.70 10.78
CA LYS A 150 7.22 -16.21 9.64
C LYS A 150 7.22 -15.25 8.46
N SER A 151 6.06 -14.68 8.14
CA SER A 151 5.91 -13.75 7.02
C SER A 151 6.61 -12.41 7.29
N ALA A 152 6.52 -11.87 8.52
CA ALA A 152 7.20 -10.64 8.91
C ALA A 152 8.73 -10.80 8.85
N LEU A 153 9.27 -11.92 9.35
CA LEU A 153 10.70 -12.25 9.24
C LEU A 153 11.16 -12.37 7.77
N ALA A 154 10.31 -12.95 6.90
CA ALA A 154 10.60 -13.02 5.47
C ALA A 154 10.68 -11.63 4.84
N VAL A 155 9.78 -10.69 5.19
CA VAL A 155 9.87 -9.29 4.73
C VAL A 155 11.20 -8.67 5.12
N ILE A 156 11.59 -8.78 6.39
CA ILE A 156 12.84 -8.22 6.91
C ILE A 156 14.05 -8.77 6.14
N LYS A 157 14.08 -10.07 5.88
CA LYS A 157 15.19 -10.73 5.20
C LYS A 157 15.27 -10.43 3.71
N GLU A 158 14.11 -10.34 3.03
CA GLU A 158 14.04 -10.36 1.57
C GLU A 158 13.86 -8.99 0.93
N THR A 159 13.46 -7.97 1.71
CA THR A 159 13.11 -6.64 1.17
C THR A 159 14.08 -5.52 1.54
N GLY A 160 15.26 -5.84 1.98
CA GLY A 160 16.32 -5.01 2.58
C GLY A 160 16.48 -3.54 2.18
N SER A 161 16.07 -3.14 0.95
CA SER A 161 16.18 -1.75 0.47
C SER A 161 14.91 -0.91 0.70
N TYR A 162 13.87 -1.48 1.30
CA TYR A 162 12.57 -0.82 1.51
C TYR A 162 12.32 -0.57 2.99
N ASP A 163 13.10 0.34 3.57
CA ASP A 163 13.15 0.65 5.00
C ASP A 163 11.78 0.78 5.65
N ASN A 164 10.81 1.39 4.94
CA ASN A 164 9.45 1.54 5.46
C ASN A 164 8.79 0.18 5.77
N TRP A 165 8.85 -0.78 4.85
CA TRP A 165 8.20 -2.08 5.02
C TRP A 165 8.96 -2.99 5.96
N VAL A 166 10.30 -2.90 5.95
CA VAL A 166 11.18 -3.58 6.91
C VAL A 166 10.90 -3.09 8.32
N THR A 167 10.89 -1.78 8.54
CA THR A 167 10.62 -1.18 9.85
C THR A 167 9.22 -1.53 10.36
N LYS A 168 8.20 -1.44 9.50
CA LYS A 168 6.83 -1.87 9.85
C LYS A 168 6.76 -3.35 10.21
N SER A 169 7.56 -4.20 9.56
CA SER A 169 7.60 -5.62 9.87
C SER A 169 8.25 -5.91 11.22
N TYR A 170 9.25 -5.13 11.63
CA TYR A 170 9.77 -5.20 12.99
C TYR A 170 8.73 -4.77 14.02
N ILE A 171 7.99 -3.68 13.78
CA ILE A 171 6.90 -3.25 14.67
C ILE A 171 5.84 -4.35 14.77
N LEU A 172 5.44 -4.95 13.64
CA LEU A 172 4.49 -6.06 13.63
C LEU A 172 4.99 -7.29 14.39
N LEU A 173 6.30 -7.60 14.32
CA LEU A 173 6.89 -8.66 15.14
C LEU A 173 6.75 -8.34 16.64
N GLY A 174 7.01 -7.12 17.04
CA GLY A 174 6.77 -6.68 18.42
C GLY A 174 5.31 -6.86 18.83
N ASP A 175 4.35 -6.52 17.94
CA ASP A 175 2.92 -6.72 18.19
C ASP A 175 2.55 -8.20 18.32
N ILE A 176 3.16 -9.06 17.53
CA ILE A 176 3.00 -10.52 17.63
C ILE A 176 3.51 -11.03 18.99
N PHE A 177 4.71 -10.65 19.40
CA PHE A 177 5.28 -11.03 20.69
C PHE A 177 4.44 -10.51 21.86
N MET A 178 3.90 -9.28 21.76
CA MET A 178 2.96 -8.76 22.77
C MET A 178 1.71 -9.65 22.87
N GLN A 179 1.14 -10.08 21.77
CA GLN A 179 -0.04 -10.94 21.77
C GLN A 179 0.27 -12.35 22.31
N GLN A 180 1.51 -12.82 22.13
CA GLN A 180 2.03 -14.05 22.72
C GLN A 180 2.40 -13.91 24.20
N LYS A 181 2.34 -12.69 24.75
CA LYS A 181 2.83 -12.32 26.11
C LYS A 181 4.34 -12.50 26.28
N ASP A 182 5.08 -12.54 25.20
CA ASP A 182 6.54 -12.54 25.19
C ASP A 182 7.04 -11.08 25.28
N TYR A 183 6.91 -10.53 26.48
CA TYR A 183 7.29 -9.12 26.73
C TYR A 183 8.80 -8.88 26.53
N PHE A 184 9.63 -9.89 26.72
CA PHE A 184 11.07 -9.77 26.53
C PHE A 184 11.40 -9.47 25.05
N ASN A 185 10.92 -10.30 24.12
CA ASN A 185 11.16 -10.13 22.70
C ASN A 185 10.39 -8.92 22.13
N ALA A 186 9.19 -8.63 22.63
CA ALA A 186 8.43 -7.45 22.24
C ALA A 186 9.19 -6.16 22.53
N LYS A 187 9.69 -5.99 23.77
CA LYS A 187 10.47 -4.82 24.19
C LYS A 187 11.75 -4.68 23.36
N ALA A 188 12.51 -5.77 23.22
CA ALA A 188 13.76 -5.75 22.46
C ALA A 188 13.53 -5.32 21.00
N THR A 189 12.45 -5.81 20.39
CA THR A 189 12.09 -5.49 19.01
C THR A 189 11.67 -4.03 18.84
N TYR A 190 10.79 -3.52 19.71
CA TYR A 190 10.39 -2.11 19.67
C TYR A 190 11.55 -1.15 19.99
N GLU A 191 12.38 -1.49 20.97
CA GLU A 191 13.55 -0.70 21.32
C GLU A 191 14.53 -0.58 20.16
N SER A 192 14.76 -1.68 19.44
CA SER A 192 15.59 -1.67 18.23
C SER A 192 15.06 -0.69 17.18
N VAL A 193 13.75 -0.67 16.91
CA VAL A 193 13.14 0.27 15.97
C VAL A 193 13.20 1.70 16.49
N ALA A 194 12.88 1.93 17.77
CA ALA A 194 12.90 3.25 18.39
C ALA A 194 14.30 3.89 18.37
N LYS A 195 15.37 3.08 18.47
CA LYS A 195 16.75 3.57 18.39
C LYS A 195 17.22 3.79 16.95
N ASN A 196 16.96 2.84 16.05
CA ASN A 196 17.67 2.73 14.78
C ASN A 196 16.84 3.18 13.56
N SER A 197 15.51 3.33 13.65
CA SER A 197 14.71 3.74 12.50
C SER A 197 15.07 5.14 12.03
N VAL A 198 15.22 5.31 10.73
CA VAL A 198 15.41 6.59 10.05
C VAL A 198 14.08 7.28 9.72
N ILE A 199 12.94 6.61 9.95
CA ILE A 199 11.59 7.11 9.67
C ILE A 199 10.99 7.62 10.98
N PRO A 200 10.84 8.96 11.15
CA PRO A 200 10.47 9.56 12.44
C PRO A 200 9.13 9.04 13.00
N GLU A 201 8.15 8.86 12.12
CA GLU A 201 6.80 8.40 12.50
C GLU A 201 6.85 6.97 13.06
N LEU A 202 7.58 6.06 12.41
CA LEU A 202 7.72 4.67 12.85
C LEU A 202 8.61 4.56 14.11
N LYS A 203 9.60 5.45 14.22
CA LYS A 203 10.41 5.57 15.44
C LYS A 203 9.56 5.95 16.64
N SER A 204 8.70 6.95 16.48
CA SER A 204 7.76 7.40 17.52
C SER A 204 6.74 6.32 17.86
N GLU A 205 6.19 5.62 16.86
CA GLU A 205 5.26 4.50 17.07
C GLU A 205 5.91 3.39 17.90
N ALA A 206 7.13 3.00 17.54
CA ALA A 206 7.87 1.95 18.26
C ALA A 206 8.16 2.35 19.71
N GLN A 207 8.50 3.62 19.99
CA GLN A 207 8.70 4.10 21.35
C GLN A 207 7.42 4.00 22.18
N GLN A 208 6.29 4.42 21.65
CA GLN A 208 4.99 4.31 22.34
C GLN A 208 4.63 2.84 22.65
N LYS A 209 4.88 1.94 21.70
CA LYS A 209 4.64 0.50 21.88
C LYS A 209 5.61 -0.12 22.91
N LEU A 210 6.86 0.34 22.95
CA LEU A 210 7.83 -0.07 23.96
C LEU A 210 7.37 0.32 25.35
N ASP A 211 6.96 1.58 25.54
CA ASP A 211 6.48 2.07 26.83
C ASP A 211 5.24 1.28 27.31
N LYS A 212 4.34 0.96 26.39
CA LYS A 212 3.18 0.11 26.66
C LYS A 212 3.59 -1.32 27.07
N ALA A 213 4.54 -1.93 26.37
CA ALA A 213 5.02 -3.28 26.67
C ALA A 213 5.65 -3.34 28.07
N ILE A 214 6.44 -2.33 28.46
CA ILE A 214 7.02 -2.21 29.79
C ILE A 214 5.92 -2.09 30.86
N ALA A 215 4.89 -1.29 30.60
CA ALA A 215 3.79 -1.09 31.55
C ALA A 215 2.97 -2.38 31.76
N GLU A 216 2.65 -3.09 30.68
CA GLU A 216 1.90 -4.36 30.73
C GLU A 216 2.68 -5.45 31.45
N GLU A 217 3.97 -5.63 31.18
CA GLU A 217 4.82 -6.60 31.88
C GLU A 217 4.85 -6.33 33.40
N LYS A 218 5.03 -5.04 33.79
CA LYS A 218 5.02 -4.66 35.21
C LYS A 218 3.65 -4.93 35.87
N ALA A 219 2.57 -4.74 35.16
CA ALA A 219 1.22 -5.01 35.67
C ALA A 219 1.03 -6.52 35.94
N VAL A 220 1.44 -7.36 35.00
CA VAL A 220 1.36 -8.83 35.14
C VAL A 220 2.23 -9.33 36.28
N SER A 221 3.45 -8.80 36.42
CA SER A 221 4.39 -9.19 37.51
C SER A 221 3.85 -8.83 38.90
N LYS A 222 3.04 -7.78 39.05
CA LYS A 222 2.45 -7.40 40.33
C LYS A 222 1.20 -8.23 40.71
N VAL A 223 0.57 -8.88 39.78
CA VAL A 223 -0.63 -9.70 40.03
C VAL A 223 -0.25 -11.16 40.33
N GLY A 224 0.95 -11.59 39.94
CA GLY A 224 1.44 -12.95 40.12
C GLY A 224 2.36 -13.14 41.35
N GLY A 225 2.59 -12.12 42.14
CA GLY A 225 3.33 -12.15 43.42
C GLY A 225 2.42 -11.80 44.58
#